data_d02a29f0b90482d10dcf43dfc746e654
#
_entry.id   d02a29f0b90482d10dcf43dfc746e654
#
_cell.length_a   1.000
_cell.length_b   1.000
_cell.length_c   1.000
_cell.angle_alpha   90.00
_cell.angle_beta   90.00
_cell.angle_gamma   90.00
#
_symmetry.space_group_name_H-M   'P 1'
#
loop_
_entity.id
_entity.type
_entity.pdbx_description
1 polymer ?
#
loop_
_entity_poly.entity_id
_entity_poly.type
_entity_poly.pdbx_seq_one_letter_code
_entity_poly.pdbx_strand_id
1 'polypeptide(L)'
;MKKRKKAKMNYTRYRSRYIRRKKLNTKRVAICILSICLVITAAVTAGIAGKKKNNNVKEAMATPAYTKNETTDNKEKETTKKVKAEKTDVTLIAVGDDLVSDSVLYTAKRSDGTYDFSSVYEKMKPDFKKADIAIINQETILGGDKFEYKGYPCFNTPDSMGKAIMDAGFNIVQQASNHSYDTGVEGIEHCIKYWKKHKKKVLMVGLNENEEEYNTIPIFKCKGIKFAILNYTYGLNGFKLPEDKGCLLYTSPSPRDRSVS
;
A
#
# COMPACT_ATOMS: atom_id res chain seq x y z
N MET A 1 25.27 11.98 22.34
CA MET A 1 24.54 13.25 22.40
C MET A 1 24.47 14.04 21.09
N LYS A 2 25.51 14.12 20.24
CA LYS A 2 25.50 14.90 18.96
C LYS A 2 24.52 14.35 17.91
N LYS A 3 24.32 13.02 17.75
CA LYS A 3 23.37 12.42 16.78
C LYS A 3 21.89 12.72 17.10
N ARG A 4 21.50 12.73 18.40
CA ARG A 4 20.12 13.07 18.82
C ARG A 4 19.73 14.52 18.52
N LYS A 5 20.69 15.47 18.60
CA LYS A 5 20.44 16.89 18.26
C LYS A 5 20.21 17.08 16.75
N LYS A 6 20.89 16.30 15.88
CA LYS A 6 20.76 16.40 14.42
C LYS A 6 19.39 15.90 13.92
N ALA A 7 18.87 14.82 14.48
CA ALA A 7 17.54 14.30 14.14
C ALA A 7 16.42 15.26 14.59
N LYS A 8 16.50 15.82 15.80
CA LYS A 8 15.54 16.82 16.30
C LYS A 8 15.53 18.10 15.47
N MET A 9 16.70 18.54 14.98
CA MET A 9 16.85 19.73 14.15
C MET A 9 16.23 19.56 12.75
N ASN A 10 16.34 18.35 12.15
CA ASN A 10 15.72 18.06 10.87
C ASN A 10 14.18 18.01 10.96
N TYR A 11 13.64 17.46 12.04
CA TYR A 11 12.20 17.42 12.31
C TYR A 11 11.59 18.83 12.45
N THR A 12 12.23 19.70 13.22
CA THR A 12 11.76 21.07 13.42
C THR A 12 11.79 21.89 12.11
N ARG A 13 12.80 21.66 11.24
CA ARG A 13 12.86 22.24 9.89
C ARG A 13 11.75 21.72 8.96
N TYR A 14 11.43 20.45 9.01
CA TYR A 14 10.36 19.85 8.23
C TYR A 14 8.99 20.44 8.65
N ARG A 15 8.69 20.46 9.94
CA ARG A 15 7.46 21.04 10.48
C ARG A 15 7.29 22.51 10.12
N SER A 16 8.36 23.31 10.17
CA SER A 16 8.30 24.74 9.82
C SER A 16 8.08 24.96 8.31
N ARG A 17 8.64 24.10 7.44
CA ARG A 17 8.41 24.16 5.99
C ARG A 17 6.98 23.74 5.61
N TYR A 18 6.43 22.72 6.26
CA TYR A 18 5.06 22.26 6.04
C TYR A 18 4.03 23.31 6.47
N ILE A 19 4.20 23.91 7.64
CA ILE A 19 3.32 25.00 8.13
C ILE A 19 3.43 26.24 7.25
N ARG A 20 4.61 26.60 6.77
CA ARG A 20 4.81 27.73 5.85
C ARG A 20 4.12 27.49 4.49
N ARG A 21 4.18 26.29 3.93
CA ARG A 21 3.46 25.94 2.69
C ARG A 21 1.95 26.02 2.84
N LYS A 22 1.39 25.61 3.97
CA LYS A 22 -0.06 25.72 4.23
C LYS A 22 -0.56 27.17 4.32
N LYS A 23 0.23 28.09 4.90
CA LYS A 23 -0.11 29.54 4.95
C LYS A 23 0.00 30.24 3.58
N LEU A 24 0.89 29.76 2.69
CA LEU A 24 1.03 30.36 1.33
C LEU A 24 -0.11 29.92 0.39
N ASN A 25 -0.74 28.77 0.65
CA ASN A 25 -1.70 28.18 -0.29
C ASN A 25 -3.09 28.84 -0.29
N THR A 26 -3.52 29.47 0.81
CA THR A 26 -4.88 30.07 0.86
C THR A 26 -5.06 31.22 -0.11
N LYS A 27 -4.06 32.08 -0.30
CA LYS A 27 -4.13 33.17 -1.30
C LYS A 27 -4.06 32.65 -2.73
N ARG A 28 -3.24 31.62 -3.01
CA ARG A 28 -3.15 30.99 -4.34
C ARG A 28 -4.41 30.21 -4.69
N VAL A 29 -5.01 29.50 -3.73
CA VAL A 29 -6.29 28.80 -3.94
C VAL A 29 -7.41 29.78 -4.27
N ALA A 30 -7.49 30.94 -3.60
CA ALA A 30 -8.48 31.97 -3.91
C ALA A 30 -8.30 32.55 -5.34
N ILE A 31 -7.05 32.74 -5.80
CA ILE A 31 -6.76 33.21 -7.16
C ILE A 31 -7.11 32.13 -8.19
N CYS A 32 -6.85 30.85 -7.92
CA CYS A 32 -7.23 29.75 -8.82
C CYS A 32 -8.75 29.60 -8.93
N ILE A 33 -9.50 29.76 -7.85
CA ILE A 33 -10.97 29.69 -7.87
C ILE A 33 -11.54 30.85 -8.70
N LEU A 34 -11.02 32.06 -8.54
CA LEU A 34 -11.42 33.24 -9.34
C LEU A 34 -11.13 33.04 -10.85
N SER A 35 -9.98 32.47 -11.21
CA SER A 35 -9.63 32.20 -12.61
C SER A 35 -10.50 31.09 -13.24
N ILE A 36 -10.84 30.05 -12.47
CA ILE A 36 -11.76 28.98 -12.93
C ILE A 36 -13.17 29.52 -13.15
N CYS A 37 -13.67 30.38 -12.26
CA CYS A 37 -14.98 31.04 -12.44
C CYS A 37 -15.01 31.93 -13.68
N LEU A 38 -13.94 32.66 -14.00
CA LEU A 38 -13.80 33.50 -15.19
C LEU A 38 -13.79 32.65 -16.48
N VAL A 39 -13.14 31.50 -16.49
CA VAL A 39 -13.13 30.56 -17.65
C VAL A 39 -14.50 29.93 -17.88
N ILE A 40 -15.20 29.57 -16.80
CA ILE A 40 -16.57 29.01 -16.90
C ILE A 40 -17.57 30.02 -17.43
N THR A 41 -17.48 31.29 -16.99
CA THR A 41 -18.35 32.36 -17.52
C THR A 41 -18.07 32.66 -18.99
N ALA A 42 -16.80 32.64 -19.41
CA ALA A 42 -16.43 32.80 -20.82
C ALA A 42 -16.92 31.63 -21.70
N ALA A 43 -16.88 30.38 -21.21
CA ALA A 43 -17.34 29.21 -21.91
C ALA A 43 -18.87 29.17 -22.05
N VAL A 44 -19.60 29.65 -21.05
CA VAL A 44 -21.09 29.73 -21.11
C VAL A 44 -21.56 30.80 -22.10
N THR A 45 -20.86 31.95 -22.19
CA THR A 45 -21.19 33.00 -23.15
C THR A 45 -20.84 32.62 -24.60
N ALA A 46 -19.77 31.83 -24.84
CA ALA A 46 -19.42 31.32 -26.16
C ALA A 46 -20.33 30.16 -26.63
N GLY A 47 -20.87 29.36 -25.68
CA GLY A 47 -21.77 28.22 -25.99
C GLY A 47 -23.17 28.60 -26.49
N ILE A 48 -23.60 29.86 -26.32
CA ILE A 48 -24.92 30.34 -26.77
C ILE A 48 -24.88 30.78 -28.23
N ALA A 49 -23.72 31.02 -28.84
CA ALA A 49 -23.57 31.54 -30.20
C ALA A 49 -23.36 30.45 -31.29
N GLY A 50 -23.26 29.16 -30.94
CA GLY A 50 -22.82 28.10 -31.85
C GLY A 50 -23.74 26.89 -31.95
N LYS A 51 -25.05 27.05 -32.17
CA LYS A 51 -25.92 25.94 -32.58
C LYS A 51 -26.12 25.95 -34.10
N LYS A 52 -25.27 25.25 -34.85
CA LYS A 52 -25.66 24.61 -36.13
C LYS A 52 -24.62 23.58 -36.61
N LYS A 53 -25.13 22.32 -36.79
CA LYS A 53 -24.68 21.24 -37.72
C LYS A 53 -23.28 20.62 -37.48
N ASN A 54 -23.13 19.34 -37.17
CA ASN A 54 -23.19 18.25 -38.15
C ASN A 54 -22.99 16.87 -37.51
N ASN A 55 -23.53 15.88 -38.21
CA ASN A 55 -23.62 14.46 -37.89
C ASN A 55 -22.29 13.68 -37.94
N ASN A 56 -22.32 12.53 -37.22
CA ASN A 56 -21.59 11.28 -37.50
C ASN A 56 -20.06 11.26 -37.34
N VAL A 57 -19.58 10.79 -36.17
CA VAL A 57 -18.44 9.91 -36.13
C VAL A 57 -18.78 8.76 -35.17
N LYS A 58 -18.94 7.56 -35.75
CA LYS A 58 -18.89 6.28 -35.02
C LYS A 58 -17.43 6.00 -34.74
N GLU A 59 -16.98 6.18 -33.51
CA GLU A 59 -15.73 5.63 -33.08
C GLU A 59 -15.93 4.16 -32.71
N ALA A 60 -15.30 3.31 -33.53
CA ALA A 60 -15.20 1.89 -33.30
C ALA A 60 -14.18 1.65 -32.16
N MET A 61 -14.66 1.12 -31.04
CA MET A 61 -13.80 0.50 -30.03
C MET A 61 -13.14 -0.75 -30.64
N ALA A 62 -11.86 -0.67 -30.95
CA ALA A 62 -11.08 -1.82 -31.38
C ALA A 62 -10.76 -2.68 -30.15
N THR A 63 -11.43 -3.81 -30.03
CA THR A 63 -11.02 -4.94 -29.19
C THR A 63 -9.78 -5.58 -29.80
N PRO A 64 -8.72 -5.91 -29.04
CA PRO A 64 -7.59 -6.65 -29.58
C PRO A 64 -8.04 -8.05 -30.00
N ALA A 65 -7.90 -8.36 -31.28
CA ALA A 65 -8.16 -9.67 -31.82
C ALA A 65 -7.13 -10.68 -31.28
N TYR A 66 -7.60 -11.69 -30.58
CA TYR A 66 -6.83 -12.88 -30.22
C TYR A 66 -6.65 -13.73 -31.49
N THR A 67 -5.43 -13.82 -31.99
CA THR A 67 -5.10 -14.64 -33.16
C THR A 67 -5.14 -16.11 -32.76
N LYS A 68 -6.08 -16.85 -33.29
CA LYS A 68 -6.20 -18.29 -33.16
C LYS A 68 -5.19 -18.94 -34.10
N ASN A 69 -4.12 -19.50 -33.56
CA ASN A 69 -3.26 -20.36 -34.36
C ASN A 69 -3.97 -21.71 -34.56
N GLU A 70 -4.32 -21.97 -35.80
CA GLU A 70 -4.74 -23.30 -36.25
C GLU A 70 -3.53 -24.22 -36.26
N THR A 71 -3.52 -25.22 -35.40
CA THR A 71 -2.57 -26.33 -35.45
C THR A 71 -3.32 -27.58 -35.93
N THR A 72 -2.81 -28.13 -36.98
CA THR A 72 -3.22 -29.33 -37.70
C THR A 72 -3.54 -30.54 -36.82
N ASP A 73 -4.64 -31.21 -37.14
CA ASP A 73 -5.11 -32.47 -36.67
C ASP A 73 -4.01 -33.57 -36.63
N ASN A 74 -3.77 -34.11 -35.42
CA ASN A 74 -3.30 -35.45 -35.25
C ASN A 74 -4.23 -36.16 -34.25
N LYS A 75 -5.06 -37.06 -34.79
CA LYS A 75 -5.92 -37.93 -34.02
C LYS A 75 -5.10 -38.93 -33.24
N GLU A 76 -4.83 -38.63 -31.97
CA GLU A 76 -4.60 -39.68 -30.96
C GLU A 76 -5.82 -39.70 -30.04
N LYS A 77 -6.48 -40.88 -30.02
CA LYS A 77 -7.56 -41.19 -29.10
C LYS A 77 -7.01 -41.36 -27.70
N GLU A 78 -6.87 -40.24 -26.99
CA GLU A 78 -6.66 -40.26 -25.55
C GLU A 78 -8.03 -40.30 -24.86
N THR A 79 -8.34 -41.45 -24.24
CA THR A 79 -9.51 -41.59 -23.36
C THR A 79 -9.29 -40.78 -22.10
N THR A 80 -9.55 -39.48 -22.17
CA THR A 80 -9.57 -38.62 -20.98
C THR A 80 -10.77 -39.02 -20.11
N LYS A 81 -10.52 -39.77 -19.04
CA LYS A 81 -11.42 -39.84 -17.90
C LYS A 81 -11.68 -38.40 -17.45
N LYS A 82 -12.91 -37.90 -17.64
CA LYS A 82 -13.37 -36.63 -17.07
C LYS A 82 -13.24 -36.73 -15.56
N VAL A 83 -12.12 -36.26 -15.01
CA VAL A 83 -11.98 -36.04 -13.57
C VAL A 83 -12.98 -34.92 -13.26
N LYS A 84 -14.01 -35.26 -12.49
CA LYS A 84 -14.99 -34.29 -11.99
C LYS A 84 -14.22 -33.32 -11.11
N ALA A 85 -14.00 -32.10 -11.57
CA ALA A 85 -13.31 -31.07 -10.77
C ALA A 85 -14.13 -30.84 -9.51
N GLU A 86 -13.59 -31.17 -8.35
CA GLU A 86 -14.19 -30.81 -7.07
C GLU A 86 -14.16 -29.30 -6.94
N LYS A 87 -15.33 -28.72 -6.67
CA LYS A 87 -15.46 -27.30 -6.43
C LYS A 87 -14.85 -26.99 -5.05
N THR A 88 -13.85 -26.10 -5.02
CA THR A 88 -13.21 -25.63 -3.79
C THR A 88 -13.52 -24.15 -3.60
N ASP A 89 -14.15 -23.81 -2.47
CA ASP A 89 -14.44 -22.42 -2.12
C ASP A 89 -13.40 -21.91 -1.11
N VAL A 90 -12.84 -20.72 -1.37
CA VAL A 90 -11.93 -20.00 -0.48
C VAL A 90 -12.59 -18.71 -0.04
N THR A 91 -12.68 -18.50 1.26
CA THR A 91 -13.18 -17.25 1.85
C THR A 91 -12.03 -16.28 2.09
N LEU A 92 -12.19 -15.04 1.63
CA LEU A 92 -11.21 -13.98 1.79
C LEU A 92 -11.84 -12.78 2.49
N ILE A 93 -11.15 -12.27 3.52
CA ILE A 93 -11.44 -10.98 4.16
C ILE A 93 -10.23 -10.08 3.97
N ALA A 94 -10.45 -8.87 3.47
CA ALA A 94 -9.44 -7.82 3.40
C ALA A 94 -9.93 -6.60 4.17
N VAL A 95 -9.07 -6.05 5.00
CA VAL A 95 -9.30 -4.77 5.70
C VAL A 95 -8.32 -3.72 5.20
N GLY A 96 -8.63 -2.45 5.46
CA GLY A 96 -7.81 -1.33 5.05
C GLY A 96 -6.59 -1.10 5.95
N ASP A 97 -6.30 0.18 6.16
CA ASP A 97 -5.07 0.64 6.78
C ASP A 97 -5.07 0.46 8.31
N ASP A 98 -4.05 -0.24 8.80
CA ASP A 98 -3.66 -0.20 10.20
C ASP A 98 -2.71 0.99 10.40
N LEU A 99 -3.32 2.15 10.69
CA LEU A 99 -2.64 3.41 10.90
C LEU A 99 -2.57 3.73 12.39
N VAL A 100 -1.43 3.44 13.00
CA VAL A 100 -1.21 3.61 14.44
C VAL A 100 -0.87 5.06 14.77
N SER A 101 -1.92 5.86 15.02
CA SER A 101 -1.80 7.27 15.42
C SER A 101 -1.34 7.43 16.87
N ASP A 102 -0.97 8.67 17.26
CA ASP A 102 -0.59 8.98 18.65
C ASP A 102 -1.67 8.61 19.65
N SER A 103 -2.97 8.75 19.28
CA SER A 103 -4.08 8.35 20.16
C SER A 103 -4.17 6.84 20.37
N VAL A 104 -3.86 6.04 19.33
CA VAL A 104 -3.81 4.58 19.42
C VAL A 104 -2.63 4.16 20.28
N LEU A 105 -1.44 4.76 20.09
CA LEU A 105 -0.27 4.53 20.93
C LEU A 105 -0.55 4.87 22.39
N TYR A 106 -1.18 6.03 22.66
CA TYR A 106 -1.52 6.44 24.01
C TYR A 106 -2.46 5.42 24.70
N THR A 107 -3.47 4.95 23.98
CA THR A 107 -4.44 3.97 24.51
C THR A 107 -3.80 2.61 24.77
N ALA A 108 -2.84 2.20 23.93
CA ALA A 108 -2.16 0.92 24.04
C ALA A 108 -1.03 0.90 25.10
N LYS A 109 -0.53 2.09 25.49
CA LYS A 109 0.58 2.20 26.42
C LYS A 109 0.19 1.77 27.83
N ARG A 110 0.97 0.87 28.43
CA ARG A 110 0.79 0.37 29.80
C ARG A 110 1.68 1.14 30.78
N SER A 111 1.41 1.00 32.07
CA SER A 111 2.17 1.64 33.16
C SER A 111 3.63 1.23 33.22
N ASP A 112 3.96 0.02 32.76
CA ASP A 112 5.34 -0.51 32.66
C ASP A 112 6.09 -0.02 31.41
N GLY A 113 5.48 0.83 30.59
CA GLY A 113 6.06 1.37 29.35
C GLY A 113 5.90 0.47 28.13
N THR A 114 5.34 -0.73 28.28
CA THR A 114 5.01 -1.62 27.13
C THR A 114 3.75 -1.17 26.43
N TYR A 115 3.45 -1.79 25.27
CA TYR A 115 2.26 -1.51 24.47
C TYR A 115 1.45 -2.78 24.24
N ASP A 116 0.14 -2.68 24.40
CA ASP A 116 -0.80 -3.76 24.15
C ASP A 116 -1.92 -3.31 23.19
N PHE A 117 -1.94 -3.89 22.02
CA PHE A 117 -2.93 -3.62 20.96
C PHE A 117 -3.99 -4.73 20.85
N SER A 118 -4.10 -5.64 21.81
CA SER A 118 -5.03 -6.79 21.74
C SER A 118 -6.48 -6.38 21.56
N SER A 119 -6.89 -5.23 22.11
CA SER A 119 -8.25 -4.71 22.00
C SER A 119 -8.60 -4.14 20.64
N VAL A 120 -7.63 -3.80 19.79
CA VAL A 120 -7.86 -3.15 18.49
C VAL A 120 -8.73 -4.01 17.59
N TYR A 121 -8.49 -5.32 17.56
CA TYR A 121 -9.17 -6.26 16.68
C TYR A 121 -10.18 -7.16 17.40
N GLU A 122 -10.38 -7.01 18.70
CA GLU A 122 -11.13 -7.95 19.55
C GLU A 122 -12.53 -8.27 18.99
N LYS A 123 -13.27 -7.26 18.57
CA LYS A 123 -14.63 -7.41 18.06
C LYS A 123 -14.70 -8.12 16.72
N MET A 124 -13.71 -7.95 15.85
CA MET A 124 -13.67 -8.50 14.50
C MET A 124 -12.87 -9.83 14.40
N LYS A 125 -12.14 -10.16 15.45
CA LYS A 125 -11.31 -11.37 15.52
C LYS A 125 -12.06 -12.67 15.18
N PRO A 126 -13.33 -12.89 15.58
CA PRO A 126 -14.08 -14.09 15.18
C PRO A 126 -14.28 -14.20 13.67
N ASP A 127 -14.45 -13.06 12.97
CA ASP A 127 -14.66 -13.06 11.52
C ASP A 127 -13.36 -13.32 10.77
N PHE A 128 -12.26 -12.69 11.18
CA PHE A 128 -10.94 -12.93 10.60
C PHE A 128 -10.51 -14.39 10.74
N LYS A 129 -10.80 -15.02 11.89
CA LYS A 129 -10.46 -16.44 12.14
C LYS A 129 -11.30 -17.45 11.35
N LYS A 130 -12.46 -17.04 10.85
CA LYS A 130 -13.31 -17.89 9.98
C LYS A 130 -12.86 -17.82 8.52
N ALA A 131 -12.17 -16.77 8.11
CA ALA A 131 -11.67 -16.63 6.75
C ALA A 131 -10.46 -17.52 6.50
N ASP A 132 -10.39 -18.07 5.30
CA ASP A 132 -9.21 -18.84 4.85
C ASP A 132 -8.02 -17.90 4.59
N ILE A 133 -8.32 -16.70 4.08
CA ILE A 133 -7.36 -15.64 3.79
C ILE A 133 -7.85 -14.37 4.48
N ALA A 134 -7.05 -13.83 5.40
CA ALA A 134 -7.30 -12.55 6.07
C ALA A 134 -6.13 -11.60 5.81
N ILE A 135 -6.40 -10.50 5.11
CA ILE A 135 -5.40 -9.52 4.64
C ILE A 135 -5.58 -8.20 5.38
N ILE A 136 -4.46 -7.60 5.81
CA ILE A 136 -4.41 -6.26 6.38
C ILE A 136 -3.29 -5.44 5.72
N ASN A 137 -3.54 -4.14 5.50
CA ASN A 137 -2.50 -3.18 5.16
C ASN A 137 -1.94 -2.60 6.46
N GLN A 138 -0.75 -3.05 6.88
CA GLN A 138 0.00 -2.44 7.98
C GLN A 138 0.68 -1.18 7.44
N GLU A 139 -0.04 -0.06 7.45
CA GLU A 139 0.42 1.18 6.82
C GLU A 139 1.61 1.78 7.55
N THR A 140 1.59 1.75 8.90
CA THR A 140 2.63 2.34 9.73
C THR A 140 3.69 1.31 10.11
N ILE A 141 4.95 1.60 9.75
CA ILE A 141 6.07 0.65 9.87
C ILE A 141 6.32 0.17 11.30
N LEU A 142 6.62 -1.12 11.47
CA LEU A 142 7.22 -1.69 12.69
C LEU A 142 8.73 -1.40 12.67
N GLY A 143 9.12 -0.17 12.99
CA GLY A 143 10.50 0.30 12.82
C GLY A 143 11.46 -0.07 13.96
N GLY A 144 10.94 -0.74 15.01
CA GLY A 144 11.71 -1.19 16.16
C GLY A 144 11.88 -0.14 17.27
N ASP A 145 12.43 -0.58 18.39
CA ASP A 145 12.62 0.20 19.64
C ASP A 145 13.80 1.16 19.61
N LYS A 146 14.65 1.06 18.57
CA LYS A 146 15.75 2.00 18.33
C LYS A 146 15.25 3.43 18.05
N PHE A 147 14.02 3.55 17.56
CA PHE A 147 13.33 4.79 17.24
C PHE A 147 12.20 5.04 18.23
N GLU A 148 11.91 6.32 18.52
CA GLU A 148 10.75 6.71 19.30
C GLU A 148 9.45 6.22 18.66
N TYR A 149 8.60 5.53 19.39
CA TYR A 149 7.25 5.20 18.94
C TYR A 149 6.40 6.45 18.90
N LYS A 150 5.79 6.73 17.74
CA LYS A 150 5.03 7.96 17.47
C LYS A 150 4.11 7.81 16.28
N GLY A 151 3.10 8.69 16.24
CA GLY A 151 2.19 8.86 15.12
C GLY A 151 2.69 9.89 14.11
N TYR A 152 1.73 10.64 13.54
CA TYR A 152 1.96 11.62 12.47
C TYR A 152 3.04 12.67 12.81
N PRO A 153 3.89 13.08 11.86
CA PRO A 153 3.89 12.78 10.43
C PRO A 153 4.80 11.62 10.00
N CYS A 154 5.65 11.10 10.86
CA CYS A 154 6.56 9.99 10.59
C CYS A 154 6.34 8.95 11.67
N PHE A 155 5.65 7.90 11.31
CA PHE A 155 5.21 6.87 12.22
C PHE A 155 6.33 5.90 12.61
N ASN A 156 6.23 5.39 13.83
CA ASN A 156 6.93 4.19 14.25
C ASN A 156 6.03 3.41 15.20
N THR A 157 5.68 2.20 14.82
CA THR A 157 4.75 1.34 15.53
C THR A 157 5.51 0.26 16.31
N PRO A 158 5.14 -0.02 17.58
CA PRO A 158 5.73 -1.11 18.36
C PRO A 158 5.47 -2.49 17.75
N ASP A 159 6.40 -3.41 17.85
CA ASP A 159 6.30 -4.81 17.40
C ASP A 159 5.09 -5.55 17.99
N SER A 160 4.57 -5.11 19.14
CA SER A 160 3.37 -5.67 19.76
C SER A 160 2.10 -5.48 18.91
N MET A 161 2.08 -4.51 17.97
CA MET A 161 1.02 -4.41 16.96
C MET A 161 1.08 -5.60 15.99
N GLY A 162 2.26 -5.96 15.52
CA GLY A 162 2.42 -7.17 14.69
C GLY A 162 1.97 -8.44 15.39
N LYS A 163 2.19 -8.53 16.71
CA LYS A 163 1.63 -9.63 17.53
C LYS A 163 0.10 -9.57 17.55
N ALA A 164 -0.51 -8.40 17.74
CA ALA A 164 -1.97 -8.23 17.75
C ALA A 164 -2.60 -8.59 16.40
N ILE A 165 -1.96 -8.24 15.28
CA ILE A 165 -2.35 -8.63 13.92
C ILE A 165 -2.41 -10.16 13.79
N MET A 166 -1.35 -10.86 14.20
CA MET A 166 -1.31 -12.33 14.14
C MET A 166 -2.34 -12.98 15.07
N ASP A 167 -2.52 -12.45 16.26
CA ASP A 167 -3.47 -12.97 17.24
C ASP A 167 -4.93 -12.72 16.81
N ALA A 168 -5.17 -11.70 15.99
CA ALA A 168 -6.46 -11.43 15.37
C ALA A 168 -6.83 -12.47 14.31
N GLY A 169 -5.84 -13.09 13.65
CA GLY A 169 -6.05 -14.11 12.64
C GLY A 169 -5.64 -13.71 11.23
N PHE A 170 -5.01 -12.55 11.05
CA PHE A 170 -4.45 -12.17 9.76
C PHE A 170 -3.29 -13.08 9.37
N ASN A 171 -3.30 -13.55 8.12
CA ASN A 171 -2.27 -14.43 7.55
C ASN A 171 -1.55 -13.83 6.35
N ILE A 172 -1.98 -12.64 5.89
CA ILE A 172 -1.26 -11.82 4.91
C ILE A 172 -1.18 -10.38 5.43
N VAL A 173 0.03 -9.82 5.43
CA VAL A 173 0.30 -8.44 5.83
C VAL A 173 0.96 -7.70 4.69
N GLN A 174 0.34 -6.61 4.25
CA GLN A 174 0.87 -5.69 3.26
C GLN A 174 1.70 -4.62 3.95
N GLN A 175 2.89 -4.33 3.43
CA GLN A 175 3.85 -3.40 4.02
C GLN A 175 4.34 -2.31 3.06
N ALA A 176 3.99 -2.38 1.75
CA ALA A 176 4.30 -1.29 0.84
C ALA A 176 3.24 -0.18 1.00
N SER A 177 3.61 0.86 1.72
CA SER A 177 2.81 2.07 1.94
C SER A 177 3.70 3.32 1.84
N ASN A 178 3.07 4.49 1.80
CA ASN A 178 3.77 5.77 1.85
C ASN A 178 4.50 6.01 3.19
N HIS A 179 4.18 5.24 4.24
CA HIS A 179 4.81 5.30 5.56
C HIS A 179 5.84 4.19 5.82
N SER A 180 6.14 3.37 4.83
CA SER A 180 7.12 2.30 4.96
C SER A 180 8.55 2.78 5.25
N TYR A 181 8.88 4.04 4.89
CA TYR A 181 10.23 4.60 5.04
C TYR A 181 10.35 5.63 6.18
N ASP A 182 9.36 5.77 7.04
CA ASP A 182 9.31 6.79 8.09
C ASP A 182 10.44 6.69 9.13
N THR A 183 10.99 5.49 9.31
CA THR A 183 12.15 5.21 10.16
C THR A 183 13.44 4.91 9.37
N GLY A 184 13.40 5.14 8.04
CA GLY A 184 14.55 4.92 7.16
C GLY A 184 14.84 3.45 6.87
N VAL A 185 16.01 3.18 6.28
CA VAL A 185 16.44 1.82 5.93
C VAL A 185 16.48 0.91 7.15
N GLU A 186 17.04 1.38 8.27
CA GLU A 186 17.14 0.58 9.50
C GLU A 186 15.77 0.09 10.00
N GLY A 187 14.72 0.93 9.88
CA GLY A 187 13.37 0.51 10.26
C GLY A 187 12.74 -0.49 9.29
N ILE A 188 12.98 -0.34 7.98
CA ILE A 188 12.56 -1.35 6.99
C ILE A 188 13.23 -2.70 7.28
N GLU A 189 14.55 -2.71 7.52
CA GLU A 189 15.30 -3.92 7.82
C GLU A 189 14.80 -4.59 9.12
N HIS A 190 14.44 -3.80 10.15
CA HIS A 190 13.81 -4.31 11.37
C HIS A 190 12.45 -4.95 11.06
N CYS A 191 11.59 -4.27 10.32
CA CYS A 191 10.26 -4.76 9.94
C CYS A 191 10.33 -6.07 9.16
N ILE A 192 11.23 -6.17 8.17
CA ILE A 192 11.47 -7.40 7.41
C ILE A 192 11.89 -8.53 8.34
N LYS A 193 12.86 -8.28 9.23
CA LYS A 193 13.36 -9.25 10.20
C LYS A 193 12.26 -9.72 11.14
N TYR A 194 11.42 -8.80 11.62
CA TYR A 194 10.28 -9.13 12.47
C TYR A 194 9.33 -10.12 11.76
N TRP A 195 8.86 -9.80 10.57
CA TRP A 195 7.92 -10.66 9.84
C TRP A 195 8.55 -11.98 9.39
N LYS A 196 9.82 -11.99 8.98
CA LYS A 196 10.55 -13.24 8.65
C LYS A 196 10.63 -14.21 9.82
N LYS A 197 10.77 -13.71 11.04
CA LYS A 197 10.69 -14.54 12.26
C LYS A 197 9.32 -15.22 12.40
N HIS A 198 8.28 -14.61 11.85
CA HIS A 198 6.90 -15.06 11.94
C HIS A 198 6.35 -15.67 10.63
N LYS A 199 7.20 -15.94 9.63
CA LYS A 199 6.83 -16.44 8.29
C LYS A 199 6.00 -17.73 8.25
N LYS A 200 5.99 -18.51 9.33
CA LYS A 200 5.13 -19.71 9.45
C LYS A 200 3.66 -19.36 9.69
N LYS A 201 3.37 -18.16 10.17
CA LYS A 201 2.02 -17.69 10.51
C LYS A 201 1.49 -16.68 9.51
N VAL A 202 2.37 -15.82 8.99
CA VAL A 202 2.01 -14.67 8.16
C VAL A 202 2.92 -14.59 6.95
N LEU A 203 2.33 -14.37 5.78
CA LEU A 203 3.03 -13.91 4.58
C LEU A 203 3.08 -12.38 4.59
N MET A 204 4.25 -11.80 4.76
CA MET A 204 4.48 -10.39 4.55
C MET A 204 4.78 -10.13 3.07
N VAL A 205 4.21 -9.08 2.51
CA VAL A 205 4.42 -8.65 1.12
C VAL A 205 4.69 -7.15 1.04
N GLY A 206 5.41 -6.72 0.02
CA GLY A 206 5.66 -5.31 -0.26
C GLY A 206 7.03 -4.79 0.21
N LEU A 207 7.67 -5.43 1.20
CA LEU A 207 9.07 -5.19 1.55
C LEU A 207 9.91 -6.42 1.24
N ASN A 208 11.16 -6.21 0.84
CA ASN A 208 12.07 -7.27 0.42
C ASN A 208 13.44 -7.07 1.06
N GLU A 209 14.13 -8.14 1.40
CA GLU A 209 15.48 -8.07 1.99
C GLU A 209 16.56 -7.83 0.93
N ASN A 210 16.33 -8.31 -0.30
CA ASN A 210 17.31 -8.31 -1.38
C ASN A 210 16.64 -8.34 -2.75
N GLU A 211 17.44 -8.26 -3.81
CA GLU A 211 17.03 -8.31 -5.22
C GLU A 211 16.31 -9.61 -5.61
N GLU A 212 16.67 -10.75 -5.01
CA GLU A 212 16.02 -12.02 -5.30
C GLU A 212 14.57 -12.01 -4.83
N GLU A 213 14.34 -11.54 -3.60
CA GLU A 213 12.98 -11.38 -3.07
C GLU A 213 12.18 -10.34 -3.87
N TYR A 214 12.80 -9.21 -4.22
CA TYR A 214 12.19 -8.16 -5.03
C TYR A 214 11.70 -8.67 -6.39
N ASN A 215 12.44 -9.56 -7.03
CA ASN A 215 12.09 -10.14 -8.33
C ASN A 215 11.20 -11.41 -8.23
N THR A 216 10.83 -11.81 -7.00
CA THR A 216 10.02 -13.01 -6.75
C THR A 216 8.59 -12.63 -6.41
N ILE A 217 7.60 -13.17 -7.15
CA ILE A 217 6.18 -12.96 -6.82
C ILE A 217 5.81 -13.82 -5.62
N PRO A 218 5.38 -13.21 -4.49
CA PRO A 218 4.93 -13.96 -3.31
C PRO A 218 3.67 -14.77 -3.61
N ILE A 219 3.69 -16.06 -3.26
CA ILE A 219 2.58 -16.99 -3.49
C ILE A 219 2.03 -17.49 -2.15
N PHE A 220 0.77 -17.19 -1.89
CA PHE A 220 0.01 -17.79 -0.79
C PHE A 220 -0.77 -18.99 -1.29
N LYS A 221 -0.65 -20.15 -0.61
CA LYS A 221 -1.35 -21.38 -0.97
C LYS A 221 -2.46 -21.65 0.02
N CYS A 222 -3.69 -21.82 -0.48
CA CYS A 222 -4.85 -22.11 0.34
C CYS A 222 -5.77 -23.11 -0.37
N LYS A 223 -6.13 -24.20 0.28
CA LYS A 223 -7.04 -25.24 -0.25
C LYS A 223 -6.71 -25.69 -1.69
N GLY A 224 -5.41 -25.84 -1.98
CA GLY A 224 -4.92 -26.25 -3.31
C GLY A 224 -4.82 -25.11 -4.34
N ILE A 225 -5.35 -23.91 -4.04
CA ILE A 225 -5.27 -22.74 -4.92
C ILE A 225 -4.03 -21.93 -4.58
N LYS A 226 -3.36 -21.40 -5.61
CA LYS A 226 -2.21 -20.49 -5.49
C LYS A 226 -2.66 -19.07 -5.76
N PHE A 227 -2.41 -18.18 -4.80
CA PHE A 227 -2.71 -16.76 -4.89
C PHE A 227 -1.39 -15.99 -5.04
N ALA A 228 -1.22 -15.26 -6.13
CA ALA A 228 -0.15 -14.28 -6.29
C ALA A 228 -0.56 -12.99 -5.59
N ILE A 229 0.24 -12.53 -4.63
CA ILE A 229 -0.06 -11.32 -3.84
C ILE A 229 0.93 -10.23 -4.22
N LEU A 230 0.42 -9.11 -4.75
CA LEU A 230 1.22 -7.96 -5.14
C LEU A 230 0.83 -6.76 -4.29
N ASN A 231 1.83 -6.05 -3.75
CA ASN A 231 1.64 -4.87 -2.93
C ASN A 231 2.67 -3.81 -3.31
N TYR A 232 2.19 -2.64 -3.74
CA TYR A 232 3.01 -1.52 -4.21
C TYR A 232 2.57 -0.22 -3.55
N THR A 233 3.51 0.69 -3.33
CA THR A 233 3.19 2.08 -2.98
C THR A 233 3.47 3.02 -4.16
N TYR A 234 2.74 4.13 -4.24
CA TYR A 234 3.02 5.16 -5.25
C TYR A 234 4.22 6.05 -4.88
N GLY A 235 4.62 6.07 -3.61
CA GLY A 235 5.73 6.91 -3.14
C GLY A 235 5.89 6.89 -1.62
N LEU A 236 6.83 7.67 -1.12
CA LEU A 236 7.29 7.69 0.27
C LEU A 236 7.18 9.08 0.90
N ASN A 237 6.07 9.81 0.68
CA ASN A 237 5.82 11.14 1.26
C ASN A 237 6.95 12.16 0.99
N GLY A 238 7.62 12.03 -0.16
CA GLY A 238 8.73 12.89 -0.57
C GLY A 238 10.11 12.42 -0.08
N PHE A 239 10.20 11.29 0.60
CA PHE A 239 11.45 10.59 0.83
C PHE A 239 11.86 9.80 -0.41
N LYS A 240 13.14 9.46 -0.48
CA LYS A 240 13.71 8.57 -1.50
C LYS A 240 14.54 7.50 -0.82
N LEU A 241 14.42 6.26 -1.30
CA LEU A 241 15.36 5.20 -0.94
C LEU A 241 16.76 5.56 -1.47
N PRO A 242 17.83 5.15 -0.76
CA PRO A 242 19.17 5.15 -1.34
C PRO A 242 19.21 4.32 -2.62
N GLU A 243 20.06 4.70 -3.58
CA GLU A 243 20.13 4.02 -4.88
C GLU A 243 20.45 2.53 -4.75
N ASP A 244 21.32 2.18 -3.81
CA ASP A 244 21.73 0.81 -3.49
C ASP A 244 20.70 0.00 -2.69
N LYS A 245 19.55 0.62 -2.34
CA LYS A 245 18.48 0.05 -1.52
C LYS A 245 17.12 0.04 -2.23
N GLY A 246 17.10 0.21 -3.55
CA GLY A 246 15.87 0.26 -4.35
C GLY A 246 15.02 -1.01 -4.27
N CYS A 247 15.66 -2.16 -4.04
CA CYS A 247 14.97 -3.44 -3.92
C CYS A 247 14.15 -3.61 -2.62
N LEU A 248 14.39 -2.79 -1.59
CA LEU A 248 13.69 -2.95 -0.30
C LEU A 248 12.18 -2.77 -0.37
N LEU A 249 11.68 -2.01 -1.35
CA LEU A 249 10.27 -1.63 -1.41
C LEU A 249 9.77 -1.56 -2.85
N TYR A 250 8.60 -2.17 -3.10
CA TYR A 250 7.91 -2.00 -4.37
C TYR A 250 7.29 -0.61 -4.49
N THR A 251 7.78 0.19 -5.44
CA THR A 251 7.11 1.42 -5.87
C THR A 251 6.38 1.20 -7.18
N SER A 252 5.18 1.78 -7.32
CA SER A 252 4.40 1.64 -8.54
C SER A 252 5.10 2.32 -9.72
N PRO A 253 5.39 1.62 -10.82
CA PRO A 253 5.92 2.23 -12.03
C PRO A 253 4.80 2.95 -12.79
N SER A 254 4.10 3.88 -12.14
CA SER A 254 3.03 4.64 -12.79
C SER A 254 3.56 5.34 -14.05
N PRO A 255 2.86 5.27 -15.21
CA PRO A 255 3.24 6.05 -16.39
C PRO A 255 3.32 7.55 -16.14
N ARG A 256 2.60 8.05 -15.11
CA ARG A 256 2.67 9.46 -14.69
C ARG A 256 3.98 9.81 -14.00
N ASP A 257 4.63 8.86 -13.33
CA ASP A 257 5.90 9.10 -12.62
C ASP A 257 7.09 9.14 -13.57
N ARG A 258 6.93 8.58 -14.80
CA ARG A 258 7.95 8.63 -15.85
C ARG A 258 7.95 9.94 -16.66
N SER A 259 6.94 10.78 -16.53
CA SER A 259 6.83 12.04 -17.29
C SER A 259 7.44 13.25 -16.56
N VAL A 260 8.05 13.07 -15.39
CA VAL A 260 8.61 14.15 -14.53
C VAL A 260 10.11 13.99 -14.30
N SER A 261 10.78 13.14 -15.09
CA SER A 261 12.25 13.02 -15.10
C SER A 261 12.87 13.75 -16.28
#